data_3af82b14e9132fd689a6aa1470410731
#
_entry.id   3af82b14e9132fd689a6aa1470410731
#
_cell.length_a   1.000
_cell.length_b   1.000
_cell.length_c   1.000
_cell.angle_alpha   90.00
_cell.angle_beta   90.00
_cell.angle_gamma   90.00
#
_symmetry.space_group_name_H-M   'P 1'
#
loop_
_entity.id
_entity.type
_entity.pdbx_description
1 polymer ?
#
loop_
_entity_poly.entity_id
_entity_poly.type
_entity_poly.pdbx_seq_one_letter_code
_entity_poly.pdbx_strand_id
1 'polypeptide(L)'
;MSGLAEFDQVIVESAGVTARTGSEICERVRRLERGTGFAAFADAHRSRPITEAIIDHASLILTASTAERSAIATLAPAARSRTFTLREAAALAVVPGFADEDGIELEGVLDRFAAVIHGRRGFVAPSRRPKGLRRFGRAAAPTDPFDIADGHLAGAAAHDRTIAQVGEVAGLLADALPRTAPRDVA
;
A
#
# COMPACT_ATOMS: atom_id res chain seq x y z
N MET A 1 2.83 6.54 22.33
CA MET A 1 1.91 5.44 22.02
C MET A 1 0.50 6.00 21.92
N SER A 2 0.15 6.76 20.88
CA SER A 2 -1.18 7.40 20.74
C SER A 2 -1.57 7.58 19.27
N GLY A 3 -1.21 6.66 18.38
CA GLY A 3 -1.46 6.80 16.95
C GLY A 3 -2.59 5.95 16.39
N LEU A 4 -3.22 5.08 17.15
CA LEU A 4 -4.22 4.14 16.66
C LEU A 4 -5.69 4.55 16.92
N ALA A 5 -5.93 5.52 17.78
CA ALA A 5 -7.29 5.92 18.14
C ALA A 5 -7.99 6.83 17.10
N GLU A 6 -7.25 7.37 16.12
CA GLU A 6 -7.81 8.33 15.15
C GLU A 6 -8.31 7.70 13.84
N PHE A 7 -8.13 6.39 13.67
CA PHE A 7 -8.57 5.66 12.47
C PHE A 7 -9.75 4.72 12.71
N ASP A 8 -10.55 4.92 13.74
CA ASP A 8 -11.70 4.06 14.09
C ASP A 8 -12.75 3.90 12.97
N GLN A 9 -12.63 4.65 11.89
CA GLN A 9 -13.53 4.58 10.73
C GLN A 9 -12.87 4.00 9.48
N VAL A 10 -11.59 3.61 9.51
CA VAL A 10 -10.89 3.04 8.36
C VAL A 10 -10.94 1.52 8.42
N ILE A 11 -11.63 0.92 7.46
CA ILE A 11 -11.62 -0.53 7.27
C ILE A 11 -10.45 -0.89 6.38
N VAL A 12 -9.54 -1.72 6.89
CA VAL A 12 -8.40 -2.24 6.12
C VAL A 12 -8.65 -3.68 5.74
N GLU A 13 -8.64 -3.95 4.45
CA GLU A 13 -8.83 -5.27 3.88
C GLU A 13 -7.62 -5.67 3.03
N SER A 14 -7.43 -6.98 2.81
CA SER A 14 -6.39 -7.50 1.93
C SER A 14 -6.93 -8.55 0.98
N ALA A 15 -6.38 -8.56 -0.24
CA ALA A 15 -6.62 -9.58 -1.25
C ALA A 15 -5.40 -9.69 -2.16
N GLY A 16 -5.22 -10.81 -2.84
CA GLY A 16 -4.08 -11.00 -3.74
C GLY A 16 -4.51 -11.29 -5.16
N VAL A 17 -3.76 -10.76 -6.14
CA VAL A 17 -4.00 -10.98 -7.57
C VAL A 17 -3.89 -12.48 -7.93
N THR A 18 -2.98 -13.20 -7.27
CA THR A 18 -2.75 -14.63 -7.47
C THR A 18 -2.93 -15.45 -6.19
N ALA A 19 -3.68 -14.92 -5.22
CA ALA A 19 -3.85 -15.57 -3.93
C ALA A 19 -4.63 -16.89 -4.04
N ARG A 20 -4.20 -17.86 -3.26
CA ARG A 20 -4.99 -19.08 -3.01
C ARG A 20 -5.97 -18.78 -1.89
N THR A 21 -7.24 -19.11 -2.09
CA THR A 21 -8.27 -18.92 -1.07
C THR A 21 -7.97 -19.74 0.18
N GLY A 22 -8.09 -19.11 1.34
CA GLY A 22 -8.05 -19.79 2.64
C GLY A 22 -6.66 -20.08 3.19
N SER A 23 -5.59 -19.60 2.54
CA SER A 23 -4.24 -19.76 3.12
C SER A 23 -4.08 -18.89 4.36
N GLU A 24 -3.41 -19.41 5.36
CA GLU A 24 -3.07 -18.68 6.58
C GLU A 24 -1.94 -17.67 6.31
N ILE A 25 -1.77 -16.73 7.24
CA ILE A 25 -0.62 -15.82 7.23
C ILE A 25 0.68 -16.62 7.38
N CYS A 26 1.74 -16.22 6.69
CA CYS A 26 2.98 -16.95 6.75
C CYS A 26 3.61 -16.88 8.14
N GLU A 27 4.28 -17.96 8.54
CA GLU A 27 4.85 -18.13 9.88
C GLU A 27 5.85 -17.02 10.24
N ARG A 28 6.57 -16.45 9.28
CA ARG A 28 7.48 -15.33 9.52
C ARG A 28 6.75 -14.06 9.93
N VAL A 29 5.64 -13.74 9.25
CA VAL A 29 4.82 -12.60 9.62
C VAL A 29 4.11 -12.87 10.95
N ARG A 30 3.67 -14.10 11.20
CA ARG A 30 3.05 -14.52 12.47
C ARG A 30 3.98 -14.29 13.67
N ARG A 31 5.29 -14.50 13.50
CA ARG A 31 6.30 -14.28 14.57
C ARG A 31 6.62 -12.82 14.85
N LEU A 32 6.11 -11.90 14.02
CA LEU A 32 6.31 -10.48 14.28
C LEU A 32 5.32 -10.05 15.35
N GLU A 33 5.82 -9.77 16.56
CA GLU A 33 4.99 -9.14 17.59
C GLU A 33 4.68 -7.68 17.17
N ARG A 34 3.43 -7.43 16.81
CA ARG A 34 2.96 -6.13 16.31
C ARG A 34 1.82 -5.57 17.17
N GLY A 35 2.08 -5.36 18.45
CA GLY A 35 1.12 -4.75 19.36
C GLY A 35 -0.08 -5.64 19.72
N THR A 36 -0.98 -5.09 20.51
CA THR A 36 -2.20 -5.76 20.97
C THR A 36 -3.13 -6.06 19.81
N GLY A 37 -3.68 -7.29 19.76
CA GLY A 37 -4.61 -7.72 18.72
C GLY A 37 -3.96 -8.36 17.48
N PHE A 38 -2.64 -8.24 17.27
CA PHE A 38 -1.99 -8.84 16.10
C PHE A 38 -2.14 -10.37 16.06
N ALA A 39 -2.03 -11.04 17.20
CA ALA A 39 -2.19 -12.49 17.26
C ALA A 39 -3.60 -12.93 16.81
N ALA A 40 -4.63 -12.28 17.31
CA ALA A 40 -6.01 -12.55 16.91
C ALA A 40 -6.25 -12.27 15.41
N PHE A 41 -5.69 -11.18 14.88
CA PHE A 41 -5.72 -10.89 13.45
C PHE A 41 -5.02 -11.98 12.66
N ALA A 42 -3.82 -12.41 13.07
CA ALA A 42 -3.04 -13.43 12.39
C ALA A 42 -3.76 -14.80 12.37
N ASP A 43 -4.46 -15.13 13.46
CA ASP A 43 -5.24 -16.35 13.56
C ASP A 43 -6.51 -16.34 12.70
N ALA A 44 -7.15 -15.19 12.60
CA ALA A 44 -8.36 -15.01 11.80
C ALA A 44 -8.07 -14.81 10.30
N HIS A 45 -6.86 -14.33 9.93
CA HIS A 45 -6.54 -14.00 8.55
C HIS A 45 -6.61 -15.23 7.64
N ARG A 46 -7.31 -15.06 6.52
CA ARG A 46 -7.33 -16.03 5.41
C ARG A 46 -7.17 -15.28 4.11
N SER A 47 -6.24 -15.74 3.27
CA SER A 47 -6.02 -15.15 1.96
C SER A 47 -7.24 -15.32 1.05
N ARG A 48 -7.48 -14.34 0.21
CA ARG A 48 -8.57 -14.36 -0.79
C ARG A 48 -8.11 -13.71 -2.08
N PRO A 49 -8.59 -14.16 -3.24
CA PRO A 49 -8.33 -13.50 -4.51
C PRO A 49 -9.00 -12.13 -4.55
N ILE A 50 -8.38 -11.23 -5.31
CA ILE A 50 -8.99 -9.93 -5.62
C ILE A 50 -10.19 -10.11 -6.54
N THR A 51 -11.26 -9.35 -6.31
CA THR A 51 -12.46 -9.31 -7.16
C THR A 51 -12.83 -7.87 -7.48
N GLU A 52 -13.62 -7.65 -8.54
CA GLU A 52 -14.15 -6.33 -8.86
C GLU A 52 -14.92 -5.73 -7.67
N ALA A 53 -15.73 -6.53 -6.98
CA ALA A 53 -16.48 -6.06 -5.82
C ALA A 53 -15.58 -5.53 -4.69
N ILE A 54 -14.43 -6.18 -4.42
CA ILE A 54 -13.46 -5.69 -3.44
C ILE A 54 -12.84 -4.37 -3.91
N ILE A 55 -12.52 -4.28 -5.21
CA ILE A 55 -11.95 -3.06 -5.79
C ILE A 55 -12.94 -1.91 -5.73
N ASP A 56 -14.22 -2.15 -6.05
CA ASP A 56 -15.25 -1.10 -6.13
C ASP A 56 -15.56 -0.46 -4.77
N HIS A 57 -15.46 -1.22 -3.69
CA HIS A 57 -15.69 -0.73 -2.33
C HIS A 57 -14.47 -0.01 -1.71
N ALA A 58 -13.31 -0.06 -2.34
CA ALA A 58 -12.10 0.52 -1.79
C ALA A 58 -11.93 1.99 -2.19
N SER A 59 -11.83 2.91 -1.23
CA SER A 59 -11.49 4.32 -1.45
C SER A 59 -10.02 4.50 -1.84
N LEU A 60 -9.13 3.64 -1.35
CA LEU A 60 -7.70 3.65 -1.67
C LEU A 60 -7.21 2.21 -1.83
N ILE A 61 -6.48 1.95 -2.90
CA ILE A 61 -5.91 0.63 -3.19
C ILE A 61 -4.39 0.73 -3.25
N LEU A 62 -3.71 -0.06 -2.42
CA LEU A 62 -2.27 -0.11 -2.32
C LEU A 62 -1.76 -1.48 -2.77
N THR A 63 -0.81 -1.50 -3.69
CA THR A 63 -0.18 -2.72 -4.20
C THR A 63 1.30 -2.76 -3.85
N ALA A 64 1.90 -3.94 -3.81
CA ALA A 64 3.35 -4.06 -3.59
C ALA A 64 4.15 -3.75 -4.86
N SER A 65 3.55 -3.93 -6.05
CA SER A 65 4.26 -3.78 -7.32
C SER A 65 3.42 -3.10 -8.40
N THR A 66 4.11 -2.56 -9.40
CA THR A 66 3.50 -2.01 -10.62
C THR A 66 2.80 -3.09 -11.45
N ALA A 67 3.24 -4.35 -11.36
CA ALA A 67 2.58 -5.48 -12.01
C ALA A 67 1.19 -5.74 -11.41
N GLU A 68 1.07 -5.75 -10.07
CA GLU A 68 -0.21 -5.88 -9.38
C GLU A 68 -1.12 -4.68 -9.66
N ARG A 69 -0.58 -3.45 -9.63
CA ARG A 69 -1.32 -2.25 -10.02
C ARG A 69 -1.89 -2.36 -11.44
N SER A 70 -1.10 -2.90 -12.37
CA SER A 70 -1.54 -3.10 -13.75
C SER A 70 -2.64 -4.17 -13.86
N ALA A 71 -2.55 -5.24 -13.07
CA ALA A 71 -3.57 -6.27 -13.01
C ALA A 71 -4.92 -5.71 -12.49
N ILE A 72 -4.88 -4.87 -11.44
CA ILE A 72 -6.08 -4.18 -10.93
C ILE A 72 -6.65 -3.23 -11.99
N ALA A 73 -5.81 -2.46 -12.68
CA ALA A 73 -6.25 -1.55 -13.73
C ALA A 73 -6.85 -2.28 -14.95
N THR A 74 -6.48 -3.53 -15.16
CA THR A 74 -7.08 -4.40 -16.20
C THR A 74 -8.44 -4.93 -15.74
N LEU A 75 -8.54 -5.35 -14.47
CA LEU A 75 -9.77 -5.90 -13.91
C LEU A 75 -10.84 -4.81 -13.69
N ALA A 76 -10.45 -3.64 -13.21
CA ALA A 76 -11.32 -2.52 -12.92
C ALA A 76 -10.67 -1.18 -13.37
N PRO A 77 -10.79 -0.78 -14.65
CA PRO A 77 -10.15 0.44 -15.17
C PRO A 77 -10.53 1.72 -14.43
N ALA A 78 -11.76 1.80 -13.93
CA ALA A 78 -12.25 2.95 -13.15
C ALA A 78 -11.51 3.16 -11.81
N ALA A 79 -10.88 2.11 -11.26
CA ALA A 79 -10.12 2.20 -10.02
C ALA A 79 -8.71 2.79 -10.20
N ARG A 80 -8.28 3.10 -11.43
CA ARG A 80 -6.90 3.54 -11.73
C ARG A 80 -6.50 4.81 -10.97
N SER A 81 -7.41 5.74 -10.75
CA SER A 81 -7.14 7.00 -10.05
C SER A 81 -6.89 6.81 -8.56
N ARG A 82 -7.41 5.75 -7.95
CA ARG A 82 -7.27 5.42 -6.53
C ARG A 82 -6.37 4.20 -6.25
N THR A 83 -5.66 3.69 -7.28
CA THR A 83 -4.73 2.56 -7.15
C THR A 83 -3.29 3.01 -7.30
N PHE A 84 -2.46 2.73 -6.32
CA PHE A 84 -1.04 3.11 -6.25
C PHE A 84 -0.20 1.93 -5.79
N THR A 85 1.10 1.93 -6.11
CA THR A 85 1.98 1.09 -5.28
C THR A 85 2.18 1.77 -3.92
N LEU A 86 2.47 1.00 -2.89
CA LEU A 86 2.67 1.53 -1.54
C LEU A 86 3.78 2.60 -1.51
N ARG A 87 4.88 2.37 -2.24
CA ARG A 87 5.97 3.33 -2.38
C ARG A 87 5.59 4.57 -3.18
N GLU A 88 4.81 4.41 -4.26
CA GLU A 88 4.29 5.54 -5.04
C GLU A 88 3.40 6.42 -4.16
N ALA A 89 2.46 5.82 -3.43
CA ALA A 89 1.57 6.56 -2.54
C ALA A 89 2.34 7.35 -1.47
N ALA A 90 3.28 6.71 -0.79
CA ALA A 90 4.11 7.38 0.22
C ALA A 90 4.94 8.53 -0.38
N ALA A 91 5.55 8.34 -1.56
CA ALA A 91 6.32 9.38 -2.22
C ALA A 91 5.45 10.57 -2.66
N LEU A 92 4.24 10.32 -3.16
CA LEU A 92 3.30 11.36 -3.57
C LEU A 92 2.71 12.11 -2.38
N ALA A 93 2.53 11.44 -1.24
CA ALA A 93 1.96 12.01 -0.03
C ALA A 93 2.83 13.15 0.55
N VAL A 94 4.15 13.07 0.40
CA VAL A 94 5.09 14.05 0.96
C VAL A 94 5.46 15.21 0.01
N VAL A 95 4.90 15.25 -1.21
CA VAL A 95 5.15 16.35 -2.16
C VAL A 95 4.57 17.66 -1.61
N PRO A 96 5.37 18.74 -1.41
CA PRO A 96 4.86 20.01 -0.91
C PRO A 96 3.96 20.74 -1.93
N GLY A 97 3.10 21.62 -1.46
CA GLY A 97 2.49 22.66 -2.29
C GLY A 97 1.11 22.36 -2.85
N PHE A 98 0.45 21.31 -2.41
CA PHE A 98 -0.99 21.18 -2.65
C PHE A 98 -1.73 21.45 -1.34
N ALA A 99 -2.24 22.68 -1.19
CA ALA A 99 -3.31 22.94 -0.25
C ALA A 99 -4.54 22.11 -0.66
N ASP A 100 -5.35 21.73 0.30
CA ASP A 100 -6.65 21.13 0.04
C ASP A 100 -7.34 21.96 -1.05
N GLU A 101 -7.58 21.35 -2.23
CA GLU A 101 -8.40 21.99 -3.24
C GLU A 101 -9.82 22.01 -2.67
N ASP A 102 -10.19 23.13 -2.07
CA ASP A 102 -11.55 23.44 -1.66
C ASP A 102 -12.45 23.28 -2.89
N GLY A 103 -13.29 22.28 -2.88
CA GLY A 103 -14.33 22.15 -3.90
C GLY A 103 -14.65 20.75 -4.40
N ILE A 104 -13.89 19.71 -4.04
CA ILE A 104 -14.27 18.33 -4.38
C ILE A 104 -15.03 17.76 -3.19
N GLU A 105 -16.34 17.64 -3.31
CA GLU A 105 -17.18 16.86 -2.38
C GLU A 105 -16.87 15.37 -2.56
N LEU A 106 -15.88 14.88 -1.84
CA LEU A 106 -15.57 13.45 -1.75
C LEU A 106 -16.06 12.94 -0.39
N GLU A 107 -16.78 11.83 -0.41
CA GLU A 107 -17.50 11.30 0.75
C GLU A 107 -16.61 10.85 1.91
N GLY A 108 -15.28 10.81 1.75
CA GLY A 108 -14.38 10.33 2.80
C GLY A 108 -12.97 10.91 2.74
N VAL A 109 -12.30 10.85 3.89
CA VAL A 109 -10.89 11.28 4.02
C VAL A 109 -9.97 10.54 3.05
N LEU A 110 -10.19 9.22 2.87
CA LEU A 110 -9.37 8.41 1.98
C LEU A 110 -9.64 8.70 0.50
N ASP A 111 -10.87 9.03 0.10
CA ASP A 111 -11.19 9.41 -1.27
C ASP A 111 -10.53 10.73 -1.63
N ARG A 112 -10.58 11.72 -0.74
CA ARG A 112 -9.83 12.99 -0.88
C ARG A 112 -8.33 12.74 -0.96
N PHE A 113 -7.80 11.95 -0.05
CA PHE A 113 -6.39 11.62 -0.07
C PHE A 113 -5.96 10.97 -1.39
N ALA A 114 -6.72 9.98 -1.88
CA ALA A 114 -6.47 9.32 -3.16
C ALA A 114 -6.51 10.31 -4.33
N ALA A 115 -7.48 11.23 -4.35
CA ALA A 115 -7.60 12.26 -5.39
C ALA A 115 -6.39 13.22 -5.37
N VAL A 116 -5.98 13.69 -4.19
CA VAL A 116 -4.83 14.58 -4.03
C VAL A 116 -3.55 13.92 -4.52
N ILE A 117 -3.24 12.70 -4.06
CA ILE A 117 -2.02 11.99 -4.52
C ILE A 117 -2.10 11.59 -5.98
N HIS A 118 -3.31 11.36 -6.52
CA HIS A 118 -3.49 11.14 -7.95
C HIS A 118 -3.13 12.38 -8.78
N GLY A 119 -3.57 13.56 -8.37
CA GLY A 119 -3.20 14.83 -9.00
C GLY A 119 -1.70 15.12 -8.98
N ARG A 120 -0.98 14.58 -7.99
CA ARG A 120 0.48 14.71 -7.87
C ARG A 120 1.27 13.73 -8.74
N ARG A 121 0.62 12.79 -9.42
CA ARG A 121 1.30 11.92 -10.39
C ARG A 121 1.98 12.75 -11.47
N GLY A 122 3.25 12.44 -11.72
CA GLY A 122 4.09 13.21 -12.66
C GLY A 122 5.05 14.18 -11.97
N PHE A 123 4.81 14.57 -10.71
CA PHE A 123 5.77 15.37 -9.93
C PHE A 123 6.84 14.52 -9.25
N VAL A 124 6.58 13.24 -9.02
CA VAL A 124 7.56 12.28 -8.51
C VAL A 124 8.09 11.47 -9.67
N ALA A 125 9.27 11.80 -10.14
CA ALA A 125 9.99 10.94 -11.06
C ALA A 125 10.55 9.74 -10.29
N PRO A 126 10.40 8.50 -10.80
CA PRO A 126 11.11 7.38 -10.22
C PRO A 126 12.61 7.68 -10.23
N SER A 127 13.27 7.58 -9.08
CA SER A 127 14.70 7.83 -8.98
C SER A 127 15.41 6.93 -10.00
N ARG A 128 16.06 7.55 -10.99
CA ARG A 128 16.81 6.80 -12.01
C ARG A 128 17.87 5.98 -11.29
N ARG A 129 17.77 4.65 -11.38
CA ARG A 129 18.85 3.78 -10.95
C ARG A 129 20.15 4.24 -11.65
N PRO A 130 21.27 4.40 -10.93
CA PRO A 130 22.57 4.53 -11.58
C PRO A 130 22.75 3.29 -12.48
N LYS A 131 23.13 3.53 -13.73
CA LYS A 131 23.48 2.46 -14.68
C LYS A 131 24.71 1.73 -14.13
N GLY A 132 24.48 0.76 -13.22
CA GLY A 132 25.52 -0.11 -12.71
C GLY A 132 25.99 -1.06 -13.80
N LEU A 133 27.30 -1.26 -13.88
CA LEU A 133 27.96 -2.23 -14.75
C LEU A 133 27.20 -3.56 -14.74
N ARG A 134 26.92 -4.08 -15.94
CA ARG A 134 26.43 -5.45 -16.13
C ARG A 134 27.44 -6.42 -15.50
N ARG A 135 27.14 -6.96 -14.35
CA ARG A 135 27.79 -8.18 -13.87
C ARG A 135 27.17 -9.35 -14.62
N PHE A 136 28.00 -10.13 -15.28
CA PHE A 136 27.63 -11.42 -15.85
C PHE A 136 27.11 -12.32 -14.71
N GLY A 137 25.83 -12.61 -14.70
CA GLY A 137 25.14 -13.46 -13.74
C GLY A 137 23.67 -13.09 -13.76
N ARG A 138 22.79 -14.06 -13.90
CA ARG A 138 21.32 -13.99 -14.00
C ARG A 138 20.77 -12.65 -13.51
N ALA A 139 20.54 -11.74 -14.42
CA ALA A 139 20.03 -10.42 -14.12
C ALA A 139 18.60 -10.58 -13.58
N ALA A 140 18.41 -10.28 -12.30
CA ALA A 140 17.07 -9.97 -11.82
C ALA A 140 16.51 -8.86 -12.72
N ALA A 141 15.29 -9.03 -13.20
CA ALA A 141 14.60 -8.01 -13.97
C ALA A 141 14.72 -6.66 -13.23
N PRO A 142 14.93 -5.53 -13.95
CA PRO A 142 14.97 -4.23 -13.30
C PRO A 142 13.63 -4.03 -12.60
N THR A 143 13.63 -4.10 -11.29
CA THR A 143 12.46 -3.77 -10.46
C THR A 143 12.22 -2.29 -10.59
N ASP A 144 10.99 -1.90 -10.86
CA ASP A 144 10.55 -0.51 -10.80
C ASP A 144 10.93 0.06 -9.41
N PRO A 145 11.41 1.31 -9.29
CA PRO A 145 11.76 1.90 -8.01
C PRO A 145 10.57 1.97 -7.02
N PHE A 146 9.36 1.91 -7.53
CA PHE A 146 8.14 1.85 -6.74
C PHE A 146 7.71 0.43 -6.37
N ASP A 147 8.42 -0.61 -6.82
CA ASP A 147 8.13 -1.98 -6.45
C ASP A 147 8.78 -2.36 -5.12
N ILE A 148 8.05 -3.14 -4.33
CA ILE A 148 8.57 -3.90 -3.21
C ILE A 148 8.70 -5.34 -3.70
N ALA A 149 9.92 -5.89 -3.64
CA ALA A 149 10.17 -7.23 -4.12
C ALA A 149 9.46 -8.29 -3.29
N ASP A 150 8.94 -9.35 -3.93
CA ASP A 150 8.43 -10.51 -3.22
C ASP A 150 9.58 -11.26 -2.53
N GLY A 151 9.57 -11.23 -1.20
CA GLY A 151 10.56 -11.89 -0.37
C GLY A 151 10.39 -13.40 -0.27
N HIS A 152 9.22 -13.96 -0.56
CA HIS A 152 8.95 -15.39 -0.42
C HIS A 152 9.81 -16.25 -1.34
N LEU A 153 10.09 -15.76 -2.56
CA LEU A 153 10.85 -16.49 -3.58
C LEU A 153 12.37 -16.36 -3.42
N ALA A 154 12.85 -15.43 -2.58
CA ALA A 154 14.28 -15.07 -2.50
C ALA A 154 14.94 -15.50 -1.17
N GLY A 155 14.28 -16.34 -0.39
CA GLY A 155 14.79 -16.90 0.86
C GLY A 155 14.54 -16.02 2.09
N ALA A 156 14.88 -16.58 3.25
CA ALA A 156 14.52 -16.03 4.56
C ALA A 156 14.91 -14.57 4.79
N ALA A 157 16.18 -14.24 4.53
CA ALA A 157 16.68 -12.87 4.73
C ALA A 157 16.06 -11.85 3.75
N ALA A 158 15.67 -12.28 2.55
CA ALA A 158 14.95 -11.43 1.60
C ALA A 158 13.52 -11.16 2.10
N HIS A 159 12.86 -12.18 2.63
CA HIS A 159 11.53 -12.05 3.21
C HIS A 159 11.51 -11.08 4.39
N ASP A 160 12.46 -11.19 5.31
CA ASP A 160 12.58 -10.28 6.45
C ASP A 160 12.80 -8.82 5.99
N ARG A 161 13.63 -8.61 4.97
CA ARG A 161 13.82 -7.28 4.37
C ARG A 161 12.54 -6.74 3.72
N THR A 162 11.80 -7.59 3.01
CA THR A 162 10.50 -7.18 2.41
C THR A 162 9.52 -6.74 3.48
N ILE A 163 9.38 -7.52 4.56
CA ILE A 163 8.49 -7.18 5.66
C ILE A 163 8.90 -5.85 6.31
N ALA A 164 10.21 -5.66 6.56
CA ALA A 164 10.72 -4.41 7.11
C ALA A 164 10.41 -3.21 6.20
N GLN A 165 10.62 -3.36 4.88
CA GLN A 165 10.31 -2.31 3.90
C GLN A 165 8.82 -1.97 3.86
N VAL A 166 7.95 -2.98 3.89
CA VAL A 166 6.49 -2.74 3.93
C VAL A 166 6.13 -1.97 5.20
N GLY A 167 6.67 -2.37 6.35
CA GLY A 167 6.41 -1.69 7.63
C GLY A 167 6.89 -0.24 7.63
N GLU A 168 8.09 0.03 7.12
CA GLU A 168 8.65 1.38 7.02
C GLU A 168 7.79 2.27 6.10
N VAL A 169 7.49 1.82 4.89
CA VAL A 169 6.74 2.62 3.92
C VAL A 169 5.29 2.80 4.35
N ALA A 170 4.68 1.78 4.95
CA ALA A 170 3.33 1.91 5.51
C ALA A 170 3.28 2.92 6.67
N GLY A 171 4.33 2.97 7.52
CA GLY A 171 4.47 3.98 8.55
C GLY A 171 4.53 5.40 7.97
N LEU A 172 5.38 5.62 6.97
CA LEU A 172 5.48 6.92 6.29
C LEU A 172 4.14 7.35 5.68
N LEU A 173 3.42 6.42 5.07
CA LEU A 173 2.10 6.71 4.50
C LEU A 173 1.07 7.03 5.58
N ALA A 174 1.07 6.28 6.69
CA ALA A 174 0.17 6.53 7.82
C ALA A 174 0.39 7.91 8.45
N ASP A 175 1.66 8.34 8.57
CA ASP A 175 2.01 9.67 9.07
C ASP A 175 1.57 10.79 8.13
N ALA A 176 1.45 10.50 6.83
CA ALA A 176 1.04 11.47 5.82
C ALA A 176 -0.49 11.52 5.61
N LEU A 177 -1.25 10.55 6.15
CA LEU A 177 -2.70 10.58 6.07
C LEU A 177 -3.26 11.73 6.92
N PRO A 178 -4.29 12.46 6.41
CA PRO A 178 -4.94 13.50 7.17
C PRO A 178 -5.52 12.94 8.47
N ARG A 179 -5.16 13.53 9.59
CA ARG A 179 -5.77 13.20 10.87
C ARG A 179 -7.15 13.85 10.93
N THR A 180 -8.19 13.04 11.05
CA THR A 180 -9.52 13.59 11.31
C THR A 180 -9.54 14.15 12.72
N ALA A 181 -9.76 15.48 12.85
CA ALA A 181 -10.04 16.04 14.17
C ALA A 181 -11.29 15.36 14.75
N PRO A 182 -11.31 15.02 16.04
CA PRO A 182 -12.53 14.53 16.68
C PRO A 182 -13.65 15.54 16.41
N ARG A 183 -14.77 15.08 15.87
CA ARG A 183 -15.96 15.92 15.76
C ARG A 183 -16.40 16.17 17.19
N ASP A 184 -16.29 17.42 17.65
CA ASP A 184 -16.98 17.85 18.85
C ASP A 184 -18.47 17.57 18.64
N VAL A 185 -18.96 16.54 19.32
CA VAL A 185 -20.39 16.24 19.39
C VAL A 185 -20.96 17.28 20.33
N ALA A 186 -21.57 18.35 19.78
CA ALA A 186 -22.35 19.31 20.51
C ALA A 186 -23.71 18.72 20.87
#